data_d91074e24d07a9c4a6cc555e5fc8a9a1
#
_entry.id   d91074e24d07a9c4a6cc555e5fc8a9a1
#
_cell.length_a   1.000
_cell.length_b   1.000
_cell.length_c   1.000
_cell.angle_alpha   90.00
_cell.angle_beta   90.00
_cell.angle_gamma   90.00
#
_symmetry.space_group_name_H-M   'P 1'
#
loop_
_entity.id
_entity.type
_entity.pdbx_description
1 polymer ?
#
loop_
_entity_poly.entity_id
_entity_poly.type
_entity_poly.pdbx_seq_one_letter_code
_entity_poly.pdbx_strand_id
1 'polypeptide(L)'
;YYESTDWKSSIFSETIWNNFYLHIGYMNSVMKSLGELLGSYEQSDFEKIKGEALTIRAFYIFKLLQLFAPYDNNELGIPLNLDPEVIEGTKRLSQQEEYKRIIGDLTEALNYETANDTWNVFYNKDIIHALLAQVYTFKAESAAKEEKDWEEAEKHSDYIVQRYQLAQTAD
;
A
#
# COMPACT_ATOMS: atom_id res chain seq x y z
N TYR A 1 26.72 22.48 -3.26
CA TYR A 1 26.46 22.80 -1.85
C TYR A 1 25.69 21.63 -1.25
N TYR A 2 26.39 20.75 -0.55
CA TYR A 2 25.75 19.77 0.33
C TYR A 2 25.62 20.44 1.70
N GLU A 3 24.45 20.96 2.01
CA GLU A 3 24.12 21.22 3.40
C GLU A 3 23.93 19.88 4.09
N SER A 4 24.64 19.66 5.17
CA SER A 4 24.43 18.50 6.02
C SER A 4 23.03 18.62 6.61
N THR A 5 22.08 17.88 6.05
CA THR A 5 20.74 17.80 6.59
C THR A 5 20.81 17.06 7.91
N ASP A 6 20.58 17.79 8.98
CA ASP A 6 20.35 17.21 10.29
C ASP A 6 19.04 16.38 10.20
N TRP A 7 19.15 15.07 10.20
CA TRP A 7 18.03 14.14 10.04
C TRP A 7 16.92 14.31 11.09
N LYS A 8 17.18 15.10 12.14
CA LYS A 8 16.24 15.28 13.25
C LYS A 8 15.11 16.29 12.99
N SER A 9 15.15 17.06 11.91
CA SER A 9 14.15 18.10 11.65
C SER A 9 14.02 18.47 10.16
N SER A 10 14.17 17.52 9.23
CA SER A 10 14.04 17.91 7.84
C SER A 10 12.58 18.17 7.48
N ILE A 11 12.30 19.37 6.99
CA ILE A 11 11.03 19.78 6.36
C ILE A 11 10.58 18.70 5.33
N PHE A 12 11.54 18.01 4.73
CA PHE A 12 11.29 16.95 3.75
C PHE A 12 10.58 15.73 4.35
N SER A 13 11.04 15.23 5.51
CA SER A 13 10.40 14.08 6.18
C SER A 13 8.99 14.41 6.68
N GLU A 14 8.79 15.62 7.20
CA GLU A 14 7.47 16.10 7.61
C GLU A 14 6.53 16.24 6.42
N THR A 15 7.02 16.75 5.28
CA THR A 15 6.23 16.87 4.06
C THR A 15 5.79 15.52 3.53
N ILE A 16 6.69 14.52 3.49
CA ILE A 16 6.34 13.16 3.07
C ILE A 16 5.31 12.54 4.01
N TRP A 17 5.54 12.63 5.32
CA TRP A 17 4.62 12.15 6.34
C TRP A 17 3.20 12.71 6.13
N ASN A 18 3.08 14.02 6.09
CA ASN A 18 1.80 14.70 5.97
C ASN A 18 1.10 14.38 4.65
N ASN A 19 1.83 14.36 3.53
CA ASN A 19 1.27 14.05 2.22
C ASN A 19 0.76 12.60 2.14
N PHE A 20 1.49 11.65 2.72
CA PHE A 20 1.06 10.26 2.66
C PHE A 20 -0.19 10.02 3.52
N TYR A 21 -0.26 10.61 4.71
CA TYR A 21 -1.49 10.56 5.51
C TYR A 21 -2.67 11.27 4.85
N LEU A 22 -2.43 12.37 4.16
CA LEU A 22 -3.47 13.05 3.40
C LEU A 22 -4.07 12.13 2.31
N HIS A 23 -3.23 11.41 1.58
CA HIS A 23 -3.71 10.47 0.56
C HIS A 23 -4.45 9.27 1.18
N ILE A 24 -4.00 8.74 2.32
CA ILE A 24 -4.72 7.72 3.07
C ILE A 24 -6.10 8.25 3.47
N GLY A 25 -6.18 9.48 3.98
CA GLY A 25 -7.44 10.13 4.33
C GLY A 25 -8.39 10.28 3.14
N TYR A 26 -7.87 10.65 1.96
CA TYR A 26 -8.68 10.71 0.74
C TYR A 26 -9.23 9.33 0.37
N MET A 27 -8.42 8.28 0.43
CA MET A 27 -8.90 6.92 0.11
C MET A 27 -9.93 6.42 1.13
N ASN A 28 -9.77 6.73 2.41
CA ASN A 28 -10.77 6.42 3.42
C ASN A 28 -12.11 7.13 3.14
N SER A 29 -12.06 8.40 2.72
CA SER A 29 -13.25 9.17 2.33
C SER A 29 -13.93 8.58 1.09
N VAL A 30 -13.14 8.18 0.09
CA VAL A 30 -13.66 7.49 -1.11
C VAL A 30 -14.36 6.19 -0.71
N MET A 31 -13.72 5.36 0.13
CA MET A 31 -14.30 4.10 0.59
C MET A 31 -15.60 4.30 1.36
N LYS A 32 -15.69 5.33 2.20
CA LYS A 32 -16.91 5.69 2.91
C LYS A 32 -18.02 6.10 1.93
N SER A 33 -17.72 7.02 1.01
CA SER A 33 -18.67 7.48 0.01
C SER A 33 -19.17 6.35 -0.89
N LEU A 34 -18.30 5.42 -1.28
CA LEU A 34 -18.70 4.23 -2.04
C LEU A 34 -19.70 3.37 -1.27
N GLY A 35 -19.53 3.22 0.06
CA GLY A 35 -20.47 2.49 0.90
C GLY A 35 -21.85 3.15 0.97
N GLU A 36 -21.89 4.49 0.98
CA GLU A 36 -23.14 5.27 1.01
C GLU A 36 -23.87 5.29 -0.34
N LEU A 37 -23.14 5.19 -1.44
CA LEU A 37 -23.66 5.28 -2.80
C LEU A 37 -23.91 3.91 -3.45
N LEU A 38 -23.87 2.84 -2.66
CA LEU A 38 -24.05 1.47 -3.16
C LEU A 38 -25.39 1.34 -3.90
N GLY A 39 -25.34 0.90 -5.15
CA GLY A 39 -26.52 0.77 -6.02
C GLY A 39 -26.87 2.01 -6.84
N SER A 40 -26.13 3.12 -6.71
CA SER A 40 -26.34 4.34 -7.51
C SER A 40 -25.46 4.40 -8.77
N TYR A 41 -24.50 3.49 -8.92
CA TYR A 41 -23.56 3.42 -10.05
C TYR A 41 -23.59 2.04 -10.70
N GLU A 42 -23.05 1.97 -11.93
CA GLU A 42 -22.75 0.71 -12.56
C GLU A 42 -21.76 -0.10 -11.71
N GLN A 43 -22.03 -1.39 -11.56
CA GLN A 43 -21.22 -2.28 -10.70
C GLN A 43 -19.73 -2.27 -11.11
N SER A 44 -19.45 -2.23 -12.42
CA SER A 44 -18.08 -2.21 -12.93
C SER A 44 -17.31 -0.95 -12.54
N ASP A 45 -17.96 0.20 -12.53
CA ASP A 45 -17.32 1.47 -12.15
C ASP A 45 -17.07 1.51 -10.63
N PHE A 46 -18.04 1.02 -9.86
CA PHE A 46 -17.87 0.85 -8.42
C PHE A 46 -16.67 -0.04 -8.08
N GLU A 47 -16.54 -1.18 -8.74
CA GLU A 47 -15.44 -2.13 -8.52
C GLU A 47 -14.06 -1.54 -8.88
N LYS A 48 -13.96 -0.84 -10.02
CA LYS A 48 -12.73 -0.16 -10.43
C LYS A 48 -12.30 0.88 -9.41
N ILE A 49 -13.19 1.78 -9.02
CA ILE A 49 -12.89 2.84 -8.04
C ILE A 49 -12.49 2.23 -6.70
N LYS A 50 -13.20 1.18 -6.25
CA LYS A 50 -12.90 0.51 -5.00
C LYS A 50 -11.54 -0.18 -5.04
N GLY A 51 -11.24 -0.91 -6.11
CA GLY A 51 -9.95 -1.57 -6.29
C GLY A 51 -8.78 -0.59 -6.32
N GLU A 52 -8.93 0.54 -7.02
CA GLU A 52 -7.92 1.60 -7.02
C GLU A 52 -7.73 2.25 -5.64
N ALA A 53 -8.83 2.59 -4.96
CA ALA A 53 -8.76 3.20 -3.63
C ALA A 53 -8.08 2.30 -2.61
N LEU A 54 -8.37 0.99 -2.61
CA LEU A 54 -7.71 0.00 -1.77
C LEU A 54 -6.21 -0.09 -2.07
N THR A 55 -5.86 -0.16 -3.36
CA THR A 55 -4.46 -0.28 -3.79
C THR A 55 -3.65 0.95 -3.42
N ILE A 56 -4.18 2.14 -3.66
CA ILE A 56 -3.53 3.42 -3.32
C ILE A 56 -3.37 3.54 -1.80
N ARG A 57 -4.40 3.20 -1.02
CA ARG A 57 -4.33 3.22 0.43
C ARG A 57 -3.25 2.28 0.96
N ALA A 58 -3.24 1.04 0.51
CA ALA A 58 -2.23 0.06 0.87
C ALA A 58 -0.82 0.53 0.52
N PHE A 59 -0.62 1.11 -0.66
CA PHE A 59 0.66 1.66 -1.09
C PHE A 59 1.18 2.74 -0.13
N TYR A 60 0.35 3.73 0.23
CA TYR A 60 0.79 4.80 1.12
C TYR A 60 1.02 4.33 2.55
N ILE A 61 0.20 3.41 3.08
CA ILE A 61 0.44 2.78 4.39
C ILE A 61 1.77 2.04 4.37
N PHE A 62 2.03 1.24 3.34
CA PHE A 62 3.28 0.51 3.19
C PHE A 62 4.50 1.43 3.11
N LYS A 63 4.41 2.53 2.36
CA LYS A 63 5.50 3.52 2.26
C LYS A 63 5.75 4.25 3.58
N LEU A 64 4.71 4.60 4.33
CA LEU A 64 4.87 5.15 5.68
C LEU A 64 5.56 4.15 6.61
N LEU A 65 5.13 2.89 6.58
CA LEU A 65 5.74 1.83 7.39
C LEU A 65 7.22 1.65 7.07
N GLN A 66 7.59 1.62 5.77
CA GLN A 66 8.98 1.51 5.32
C GLN A 66 9.86 2.67 5.77
N LEU A 67 9.32 3.91 5.77
CA LEU A 67 10.12 5.11 6.00
C LEU A 67 10.19 5.51 7.48
N PHE A 68 9.16 5.17 8.27
CA PHE A 68 8.99 5.74 9.61
C PHE A 68 8.81 4.71 10.73
N ALA A 69 8.62 3.44 10.42
CA ALA A 69 8.61 2.40 11.43
C ALA A 69 10.00 1.81 11.64
N PRO A 70 10.33 1.37 12.87
CA PRO A 70 11.56 0.60 13.12
C PRO A 70 11.52 -0.71 12.33
N TYR A 71 12.66 -1.11 11.79
CA TYR A 71 12.71 -2.30 10.95
C TYR A 71 12.81 -3.58 11.77
N ASP A 72 13.50 -3.53 12.90
CA ASP A 72 13.75 -4.68 13.74
C ASP A 72 13.07 -4.58 15.12
N ASN A 73 13.53 -4.90 16.14
CA ASN A 73 13.22 -4.95 17.56
C ASN A 73 12.04 -4.14 18.14
N ASN A 74 11.28 -3.39 17.36
CA ASN A 74 10.11 -2.68 17.82
C ASN A 74 8.88 -3.15 17.06
N GLU A 75 7.95 -3.78 17.75
CA GLU A 75 6.71 -4.29 17.17
C GLU A 75 5.72 -3.20 16.73
N LEU A 76 5.95 -1.95 17.12
CA LEU A 76 5.05 -0.85 16.77
C LEU A 76 5.39 -0.29 15.38
N GLY A 77 4.36 -0.22 14.54
CA GLY A 77 4.38 0.44 13.25
C GLY A 77 4.11 1.95 13.33
N ILE A 78 3.16 2.44 12.57
CA ILE A 78 2.75 3.85 12.46
C ILE A 78 1.39 4.10 13.13
N PRO A 79 1.02 5.34 13.44
CA PRO A 79 -0.35 5.67 13.81
C PRO A 79 -1.26 5.48 12.60
N LEU A 80 -2.19 4.54 12.63
CA LEU A 80 -3.10 4.29 11.51
C LEU A 80 -4.55 4.41 11.95
N ASN A 81 -5.26 5.35 11.34
CA ASN A 81 -6.69 5.50 11.47
C ASN A 81 -7.35 5.40 10.08
N LEU A 82 -8.34 4.54 9.96
CA LEU A 82 -9.09 4.35 8.72
C LEU A 82 -10.46 5.02 8.72
N ASP A 83 -10.85 5.61 9.84
CA ASP A 83 -12.09 6.39 9.92
C ASP A 83 -11.79 7.86 9.61
N PRO A 84 -12.31 8.42 8.50
CA PRO A 84 -12.05 9.80 8.12
C PRO A 84 -12.64 10.82 9.10
N GLU A 85 -13.52 10.42 10.01
CA GLU A 85 -14.15 11.31 11.00
C GLU A 85 -13.35 11.40 12.30
N VAL A 86 -12.41 10.49 12.55
CA VAL A 86 -11.60 10.48 13.77
C VAL A 86 -10.33 11.31 13.56
N ILE A 87 -10.25 12.48 14.19
CA ILE A 87 -9.16 13.44 14.02
C ILE A 87 -8.08 13.28 15.10
N GLU A 88 -8.41 12.71 16.27
CA GLU A 88 -7.49 12.72 17.42
C GLU A 88 -7.12 11.32 17.93
N GLY A 89 -5.93 11.25 18.51
CA GLY A 89 -5.55 10.16 19.41
C GLY A 89 -5.26 8.82 18.77
N THR A 90 -4.88 8.80 17.51
CA THR A 90 -4.55 7.53 16.83
C THR A 90 -3.32 6.89 17.45
N LYS A 91 -3.50 5.70 17.99
CA LYS A 91 -2.39 4.89 18.52
C LYS A 91 -1.62 4.25 17.38
N ARG A 92 -0.32 4.02 17.62
CA ARG A 92 0.49 3.17 16.74
C ARG A 92 -0.03 1.74 16.86
N LEU A 93 -0.27 1.11 15.71
CA LEU A 93 -0.57 -0.31 15.64
C LEU A 93 0.71 -1.13 15.72
N SER A 94 0.58 -2.43 15.95
CA SER A 94 1.69 -3.35 15.73
C SER A 94 1.99 -3.45 14.23
N GLN A 95 3.25 -3.69 13.87
CA GLN A 95 3.62 -3.93 12.47
C GLN A 95 2.81 -5.08 11.87
N GLN A 96 2.51 -6.11 12.66
CA GLN A 96 1.70 -7.25 12.21
C GLN A 96 0.28 -6.83 11.80
N GLU A 97 -0.38 -5.96 12.57
CA GLU A 97 -1.71 -5.44 12.25
C GLU A 97 -1.66 -4.56 10.98
N GLU A 98 -0.61 -3.78 10.80
CA GLU A 98 -0.43 -2.94 9.61
C GLU A 98 -0.18 -3.76 8.34
N TYR A 99 0.73 -4.74 8.38
CA TYR A 99 0.94 -5.64 7.27
C TYR A 99 -0.32 -6.43 6.93
N LYS A 100 -1.07 -6.89 7.94
CA LYS A 100 -2.37 -7.52 7.72
C LYS A 100 -3.35 -6.61 7.01
N ARG A 101 -3.37 -5.32 7.36
CA ARG A 101 -4.20 -4.33 6.68
C ARG A 101 -3.77 -4.10 5.24
N ILE A 102 -2.48 -3.87 5.01
CA ILE A 102 -1.91 -3.66 3.67
C ILE A 102 -2.21 -4.86 2.76
N ILE A 103 -1.93 -6.06 3.22
CA ILE A 103 -2.17 -7.31 2.47
C ILE A 103 -3.68 -7.52 2.25
N GLY A 104 -4.50 -7.23 3.24
CA GLY A 104 -5.96 -7.31 3.14
C GLY A 104 -6.51 -6.39 2.06
N ASP A 105 -6.10 -5.12 2.04
CA ASP A 105 -6.52 -4.16 1.02
C ASP A 105 -6.09 -4.60 -0.38
N LEU A 106 -4.84 -5.04 -0.56
CA LEU A 106 -4.33 -5.50 -1.86
C LEU A 106 -5.00 -6.80 -2.32
N THR A 107 -5.23 -7.74 -1.41
CA THR A 107 -5.91 -9.00 -1.74
C THR A 107 -7.39 -8.77 -2.09
N GLU A 108 -8.06 -7.86 -1.38
CA GLU A 108 -9.42 -7.46 -1.73
C GLU A 108 -9.45 -6.79 -3.10
N ALA A 109 -8.50 -5.90 -3.40
CA ALA A 109 -8.41 -5.22 -4.69
C ALA A 109 -8.26 -6.18 -5.87
N LEU A 110 -7.59 -7.32 -5.69
CA LEU A 110 -7.46 -8.36 -6.74
C LEU A 110 -8.81 -8.98 -7.17
N ASN A 111 -9.84 -8.91 -6.32
CA ASN A 111 -11.16 -9.46 -6.62
C ASN A 111 -11.99 -8.57 -7.55
N TYR A 112 -11.57 -7.31 -7.73
CA TYR A 112 -12.29 -6.34 -8.54
C TYR A 112 -11.75 -6.26 -9.96
N GLU A 113 -12.59 -5.84 -10.90
CA GLU A 113 -12.14 -5.49 -12.23
C GLU A 113 -11.24 -4.26 -12.15
N THR A 114 -10.14 -4.30 -12.89
CA THR A 114 -9.25 -3.16 -13.04
C THR A 114 -9.48 -2.51 -14.40
N ALA A 115 -9.16 -1.22 -14.51
CA ALA A 115 -9.14 -0.58 -15.81
C ALA A 115 -8.21 -1.36 -16.76
N ASN A 116 -8.68 -1.61 -17.99
CA ASN A 116 -7.83 -2.18 -19.03
C ASN A 116 -6.90 -1.08 -19.52
N ASP A 117 -5.69 -1.06 -19.00
CA ASP A 117 -4.80 0.07 -19.10
C ASP A 117 -3.66 -0.20 -20.08
N THR A 118 -3.81 0.30 -21.30
CA THR A 118 -2.74 0.29 -22.29
C THR A 118 -1.63 1.31 -21.97
N TRP A 119 -1.85 2.23 -21.05
CA TRP A 119 -0.94 3.33 -20.73
C TRP A 119 -0.24 3.18 -19.38
N ASN A 120 -0.55 2.15 -18.61
CA ASN A 120 -0.05 1.92 -17.25
C ASN A 120 -0.25 3.14 -16.30
N VAL A 121 -1.34 3.89 -16.48
CA VAL A 121 -1.67 5.07 -15.69
C VAL A 121 -2.50 4.70 -14.46
N PHE A 122 -3.24 3.60 -14.54
CA PHE A 122 -4.14 3.12 -13.48
C PHE A 122 -3.55 1.89 -12.78
N TYR A 123 -3.96 1.69 -11.54
CA TYR A 123 -3.60 0.49 -10.80
C TYR A 123 -4.33 -0.73 -11.39
N ASN A 124 -3.57 -1.66 -11.91
CA ASN A 124 -4.06 -2.92 -12.47
C ASN A 124 -3.60 -4.11 -11.63
N LYS A 125 -4.07 -5.32 -11.98
CA LYS A 125 -3.71 -6.54 -11.23
C LYS A 125 -2.21 -6.81 -11.21
N ASP A 126 -1.49 -6.47 -12.27
CA ASP A 126 -0.04 -6.67 -12.34
C ASP A 126 0.68 -5.77 -11.32
N ILE A 127 0.25 -4.51 -11.18
CA ILE A 127 0.77 -3.60 -10.15
C ILE A 127 0.44 -4.10 -8.74
N ILE A 128 -0.77 -4.63 -8.53
CA ILE A 128 -1.15 -5.18 -7.23
C ILE A 128 -0.29 -6.39 -6.87
N HIS A 129 -0.04 -7.31 -7.81
CA HIS A 129 0.87 -8.43 -7.60
C HIS A 129 2.30 -7.97 -7.33
N ALA A 130 2.81 -6.97 -8.04
CA ALA A 130 4.13 -6.41 -7.79
C ALA A 130 4.23 -5.77 -6.38
N LEU A 131 3.18 -5.08 -5.93
CA LEU A 131 3.11 -4.54 -4.58
C LEU A 131 3.05 -5.64 -3.52
N LEU A 132 2.25 -6.69 -3.72
CA LEU A 132 2.19 -7.83 -2.80
C LEU A 132 3.55 -8.52 -2.67
N ALA A 133 4.27 -8.73 -3.78
CA ALA A 133 5.62 -9.28 -3.75
C ALA A 133 6.56 -8.43 -2.88
N GLN A 134 6.53 -7.10 -3.04
CA GLN A 134 7.32 -6.19 -2.23
C GLN A 134 6.90 -6.23 -0.75
N VAL A 135 5.60 -6.17 -0.47
CA VAL A 135 5.05 -6.17 0.89
C VAL A 135 5.46 -7.43 1.64
N TYR A 136 5.31 -8.60 1.04
CA TYR A 136 5.71 -9.86 1.66
C TYR A 136 7.22 -9.97 1.84
N THR A 137 8.03 -9.51 0.89
CA THR A 137 9.49 -9.45 1.03
C THR A 137 9.91 -8.60 2.24
N PHE A 138 9.34 -7.41 2.39
CA PHE A 138 9.64 -6.54 3.53
C PHE A 138 9.10 -7.09 4.84
N LYS A 139 7.90 -7.69 4.83
CA LYS A 139 7.31 -8.33 6.01
C LYS A 139 8.18 -9.50 6.50
N ALA A 140 8.70 -10.32 5.59
CA ALA A 140 9.56 -11.46 5.90
C ALA A 140 10.85 -11.09 6.65
N GLU A 141 11.32 -9.85 6.48
CA GLU A 141 12.51 -9.31 7.16
C GLU A 141 12.17 -8.36 8.33
N SER A 142 10.89 -8.16 8.63
CA SER A 142 10.42 -7.27 9.69
C SER A 142 10.11 -8.01 11.00
N ALA A 143 9.76 -7.25 12.04
CA ALA A 143 9.25 -7.80 13.30
C ALA A 143 7.92 -8.55 13.13
N ALA A 144 7.22 -8.37 12.03
CA ALA A 144 5.93 -9.02 11.70
C ALA A 144 6.08 -10.29 10.87
N LYS A 145 7.29 -10.82 10.70
CA LYS A 145 7.56 -11.99 9.85
C LYS A 145 6.77 -13.22 10.24
N GLU A 146 6.29 -13.93 9.24
CA GLU A 146 5.63 -15.24 9.35
C GLU A 146 6.28 -16.26 8.42
N GLU A 147 6.07 -17.55 8.70
CA GLU A 147 6.75 -18.66 8.01
C GLU A 147 6.55 -18.66 6.49
N LYS A 148 5.38 -18.24 6.02
CA LYS A 148 5.00 -18.28 4.60
C LYS A 148 5.28 -16.99 3.81
N ASP A 149 5.83 -15.96 4.43
CA ASP A 149 6.01 -14.68 3.77
C ASP A 149 6.89 -14.77 2.52
N TRP A 150 7.95 -15.55 2.56
CA TRP A 150 8.81 -15.78 1.40
C TRP A 150 8.11 -16.56 0.27
N GLU A 151 7.29 -17.55 0.62
CA GLU A 151 6.50 -18.31 -0.35
C GLU A 151 5.48 -17.41 -1.06
N GLU A 152 4.79 -16.54 -0.31
CA GLU A 152 3.86 -15.57 -0.90
C GLU A 152 4.59 -14.50 -1.74
N ALA A 153 5.77 -14.04 -1.31
CA ALA A 153 6.58 -13.11 -2.09
C ALA A 153 7.00 -13.72 -3.44
N GLU A 154 7.46 -14.97 -3.44
CA GLU A 154 7.83 -15.72 -4.65
C GLU A 154 6.62 -15.88 -5.58
N LYS A 155 5.51 -16.37 -5.09
CA LYS A 155 4.27 -16.56 -5.84
C LYS A 155 3.81 -15.30 -6.57
N HIS A 156 3.84 -14.14 -5.91
CA HIS A 156 3.46 -12.88 -6.53
C HIS A 156 4.52 -12.36 -7.50
N SER A 157 5.79 -12.62 -7.24
CA SER A 157 6.89 -12.30 -8.18
C SER A 157 6.80 -13.15 -9.44
N ASP A 158 6.54 -14.44 -9.32
CA ASP A 158 6.38 -15.37 -10.44
C ASP A 158 5.24 -14.96 -11.37
N TYR A 159 4.12 -14.50 -10.80
CA TYR A 159 3.02 -13.96 -11.61
C TYR A 159 3.49 -12.86 -12.56
N ILE A 160 4.35 -11.95 -12.10
CA ILE A 160 4.89 -10.86 -12.90
C ILE A 160 5.91 -11.36 -13.92
N VAL A 161 6.87 -12.19 -13.50
CA VAL A 161 7.94 -12.71 -14.35
C VAL A 161 7.38 -13.53 -15.52
N GLN A 162 6.29 -14.28 -15.32
CA GLN A 162 5.63 -15.04 -16.40
C GLN A 162 4.94 -14.14 -17.43
N ARG A 163 4.55 -12.92 -17.06
CA ARG A 163 3.83 -11.98 -17.94
C ARG A 163 4.76 -11.02 -18.67
N TYR A 164 5.88 -10.69 -18.09
CA TYR A 164 6.82 -9.69 -18.62
C TYR A 164 8.17 -10.33 -18.93
N GLN A 165 8.60 -10.22 -20.16
CA GLN A 165 9.96 -10.64 -20.52
C GLN A 165 10.95 -9.61 -19.99
N LEU A 166 12.03 -10.09 -19.39
CA LEU A 166 13.17 -9.24 -19.07
C LEU A 166 13.71 -8.61 -20.37
N ALA A 167 13.99 -7.32 -20.34
CA ALA A 167 14.65 -6.66 -21.46
C ALA A 167 15.94 -7.41 -21.77
N GLN A 168 16.04 -7.96 -22.99
CA GLN A 168 17.30 -8.53 -23.45
C GLN A 168 18.28 -7.37 -23.59
N THR A 169 19.40 -7.44 -22.90
CA THR A 169 20.51 -6.50 -23.14
C THR A 169 20.87 -6.66 -24.60
N ALA A 170 20.76 -5.56 -25.37
CA ALA A 170 21.35 -5.52 -26.71
C ALA A 170 22.88 -5.66 -26.54
N ASP A 171 23.44 -6.73 -27.08
CA ASP A 171 24.87 -6.92 -27.20
C ASP A 171 25.50 -5.81 -28.08
#